data_4218b943f02fd32e6c1e1d7a2c559289
#
_entry.id   4218b943f02fd32e6c1e1d7a2c559289
#
_cell.length_a   1.000
_cell.length_b   1.000
_cell.length_c   1.000
_cell.angle_alpha   90.00
_cell.angle_beta   90.00
_cell.angle_gamma   90.00
#
_symmetry.space_group_name_H-M   'P 1'
#
loop_
_entity.id
_entity.type
_entity.pdbx_description
1 polymer ?
#
loop_
_entity_poly.entity_id
_entity_poly.type
_entity_poly.pdbx_seq_one_letter_code
_entity_poly.pdbx_strand_id
1 'polypeptide(L)'
;TGCGQSQIDSDGDGVMNSMDNCPNTMPQQNVNAQGCSASQRDSDGDGINDSTDLCPNTLPNAIIDSDGCSTSQIDSDNDGVNDDIDICPNTFVGSQVDSNGCAPSQKDSDSDGVVDSFDQCPNTPFNTVVDSTGCDSSSSGSSNGTTNDSDSDGLPGFQVSLLIVSMIFAAIIISKRD
;
A
#
# COMPACT_ATOMS: atom_id res chain seq x y z
N THR A 1 19.57 52.47 -34.66
CA THR A 1 19.95 51.04 -34.91
C THR A 1 19.13 50.16 -34.01
N GLY A 2 17.91 49.82 -34.46
CA GLY A 2 17.04 48.93 -33.70
C GLY A 2 17.52 47.49 -33.87
N CYS A 3 17.72 46.78 -32.75
CA CYS A 3 17.77 45.35 -32.79
C CYS A 3 16.43 44.82 -33.32
N GLY A 4 16.45 43.95 -34.32
CA GLY A 4 15.25 43.32 -34.80
C GLY A 4 14.61 42.50 -33.65
N GLN A 5 13.29 42.40 -33.61
CA GLN A 5 12.58 41.62 -32.53
C GLN A 5 13.10 40.19 -32.36
N SER A 6 13.72 39.62 -33.41
CA SER A 6 14.39 38.33 -33.40
C SER A 6 15.72 38.27 -32.67
N GLN A 7 16.19 39.40 -32.10
CA GLN A 7 17.47 39.50 -31.39
C GLN A 7 17.30 39.96 -29.94
N ILE A 8 16.04 40.04 -29.47
CA ILE A 8 15.73 40.45 -28.11
C ILE A 8 15.53 39.19 -27.27
N ASP A 9 16.22 39.12 -26.17
CA ASP A 9 16.07 38.19 -25.09
C ASP A 9 15.71 39.03 -23.85
N SER A 10 14.43 38.98 -23.47
CA SER A 10 13.89 39.95 -22.50
C SER A 10 14.10 39.54 -21.04
N ASP A 11 14.16 38.25 -20.76
CA ASP A 11 14.37 37.72 -19.41
C ASP A 11 15.84 37.27 -19.19
N GLY A 12 16.61 37.18 -20.28
CA GLY A 12 18.03 36.90 -20.18
C GLY A 12 18.36 35.43 -19.93
N ASP A 13 17.47 34.52 -20.34
CA ASP A 13 17.64 33.10 -20.16
C ASP A 13 18.50 32.41 -21.25
N GLY A 14 18.85 33.19 -22.29
CA GLY A 14 19.69 32.76 -23.42
C GLY A 14 18.87 32.32 -24.65
N VAL A 15 17.55 32.36 -24.57
CA VAL A 15 16.65 32.08 -25.69
C VAL A 15 15.97 33.38 -26.14
N MET A 16 16.02 33.66 -27.44
CA MET A 16 15.43 34.90 -27.97
C MET A 16 13.90 34.84 -27.89
N ASN A 17 13.24 35.97 -27.62
CA ASN A 17 11.78 36.08 -27.49
C ASN A 17 10.99 35.41 -28.63
N SER A 18 11.57 35.36 -29.83
CA SER A 18 10.89 34.73 -31.00
C SER A 18 10.87 33.19 -30.94
N MET A 19 11.69 32.61 -30.10
CA MET A 19 11.82 31.14 -29.91
C MET A 19 11.50 30.71 -28.48
N ASP A 20 11.29 31.70 -27.61
CA ASP A 20 11.00 31.50 -26.20
C ASP A 20 9.49 31.29 -25.98
N ASN A 21 9.17 30.12 -25.42
CA ASN A 21 7.80 29.74 -25.03
C ASN A 21 7.50 30.06 -23.56
N CYS A 22 8.52 30.38 -22.78
CA CYS A 22 8.41 30.64 -21.34
C CYS A 22 8.97 32.03 -20.96
N PRO A 23 8.36 33.12 -21.44
CA PRO A 23 8.80 34.46 -21.13
C PRO A 23 8.73 34.70 -19.61
N ASN A 24 9.74 35.29 -19.04
CA ASN A 24 9.98 35.54 -17.63
C ASN A 24 10.61 34.34 -16.88
N THR A 25 11.44 33.57 -17.51
CA THR A 25 12.31 32.62 -16.81
C THR A 25 13.23 33.35 -15.85
N MET A 26 13.39 32.88 -14.65
CA MET A 26 14.26 33.50 -13.66
C MET A 26 15.72 33.44 -14.10
N PRO A 27 16.48 34.51 -13.90
CA PRO A 27 17.91 34.55 -14.27
C PRO A 27 18.68 33.37 -13.66
N GLN A 28 19.62 32.83 -14.46
CA GLN A 28 20.49 31.70 -14.07
C GLN A 28 19.82 30.33 -13.96
N GLN A 29 18.56 30.20 -14.34
CA GLN A 29 17.92 28.89 -14.49
C GLN A 29 18.48 28.15 -15.72
N ASN A 30 18.59 26.83 -15.61
CA ASN A 30 18.86 26.01 -16.78
C ASN A 30 17.56 25.85 -17.58
N VAL A 31 17.61 26.29 -18.84
CA VAL A 31 16.44 26.22 -19.73
C VAL A 31 16.66 25.22 -20.87
N ASN A 32 15.57 24.74 -21.42
CA ASN A 32 15.57 23.93 -22.63
C ASN A 32 15.68 24.85 -23.90
N ALA A 33 15.64 24.28 -25.09
CA ALA A 33 15.71 24.99 -26.33
C ALA A 33 14.54 25.98 -26.58
N GLN A 34 13.48 25.89 -25.80
CA GLN A 34 12.27 26.71 -25.84
C GLN A 34 12.26 27.80 -24.73
N GLY A 35 13.33 27.99 -23.99
CA GLY A 35 13.43 29.02 -22.93
C GLY A 35 12.75 28.57 -21.60
N CYS A 36 12.31 27.33 -21.46
CA CYS A 36 11.59 26.88 -20.29
C CYS A 36 12.50 26.19 -19.28
N SER A 37 12.48 26.66 -18.03
CA SER A 37 13.14 25.98 -16.91
C SER A 37 12.32 24.74 -16.44
N ALA A 38 12.92 23.89 -15.62
CA ALA A 38 12.22 22.72 -15.06
C ALA A 38 10.99 23.11 -14.21
N SER A 39 11.03 24.29 -13.54
CA SER A 39 9.89 24.78 -12.76
C SER A 39 8.72 25.33 -13.60
N GLN A 40 8.93 25.52 -14.90
CA GLN A 40 7.92 26.00 -15.84
C GLN A 40 7.40 24.91 -16.77
N ARG A 41 8.08 23.79 -16.79
CA ARG A 41 7.68 22.64 -17.61
C ARG A 41 6.97 21.61 -16.76
N ASP A 42 6.05 20.91 -17.38
CA ASP A 42 5.40 19.69 -16.95
C ASP A 42 5.50 18.75 -18.14
N SER A 43 6.46 17.84 -18.10
CA SER A 43 6.87 17.08 -19.29
C SER A 43 5.92 15.92 -19.62
N ASP A 44 5.25 15.36 -18.65
CA ASP A 44 4.28 14.28 -18.83
C ASP A 44 2.82 14.74 -18.72
N GLY A 45 2.59 15.97 -18.24
CA GLY A 45 1.28 16.59 -18.22
C GLY A 45 0.41 16.13 -17.07
N ASP A 46 1.01 15.70 -15.97
CA ASP A 46 0.30 15.23 -14.78
C ASP A 46 -0.15 16.35 -13.83
N GLY A 47 0.37 17.58 -14.03
CA GLY A 47 0.05 18.77 -13.23
C GLY A 47 1.13 19.14 -12.22
N ILE A 48 2.19 18.36 -12.10
CA ILE A 48 3.37 18.65 -11.30
C ILE A 48 4.51 19.05 -12.25
N ASN A 49 5.24 20.11 -11.91
CA ASN A 49 6.33 20.56 -12.79
C ASN A 49 7.59 19.72 -12.62
N ASP A 50 8.39 19.63 -13.68
CA ASP A 50 9.63 18.81 -13.74
C ASP A 50 10.60 19.05 -12.57
N SER A 51 10.53 20.20 -11.89
CA SER A 51 11.45 20.49 -10.78
C SER A 51 11.05 19.89 -9.44
N THR A 52 9.79 19.53 -9.30
CA THR A 52 9.20 18.95 -8.09
C THR A 52 8.61 17.58 -8.31
N ASP A 53 8.47 17.17 -9.57
CA ASP A 53 8.02 15.85 -9.95
C ASP A 53 9.09 14.80 -9.67
N LEU A 54 8.74 13.80 -8.85
CA LEU A 54 9.59 12.66 -8.53
C LEU A 54 9.32 11.45 -9.45
N CYS A 55 8.20 11.47 -10.17
CA CYS A 55 7.76 10.37 -11.02
C CYS A 55 7.57 10.80 -12.48
N PRO A 56 8.65 11.21 -13.18
CA PRO A 56 8.56 11.64 -14.57
C PRO A 56 8.00 10.47 -15.44
N ASN A 57 7.08 10.76 -16.30
CA ASN A 57 6.34 9.85 -17.17
C ASN A 57 5.11 9.21 -16.50
N THR A 58 4.45 9.91 -15.61
CA THR A 58 3.14 9.52 -15.13
C THR A 58 2.13 9.47 -16.27
N LEU A 59 1.28 8.45 -16.27
CA LEU A 59 0.31 8.28 -17.35
C LEU A 59 -0.73 9.41 -17.33
N PRO A 60 -1.14 9.92 -18.51
CA PRO A 60 -2.17 10.96 -18.57
C PRO A 60 -3.47 10.55 -17.87
N ASN A 61 -4.01 11.44 -17.03
CA ASN A 61 -5.19 11.25 -16.19
C ASN A 61 -5.05 10.21 -15.06
N ALA A 62 -3.85 9.80 -14.70
CA ALA A 62 -3.62 9.04 -13.49
C ALA A 62 -4.00 9.89 -12.26
N ILE A 63 -4.40 9.24 -11.20
CA ILE A 63 -4.53 9.89 -9.88
C ILE A 63 -3.14 9.90 -9.27
N ILE A 64 -2.65 11.10 -8.99
CA ILE A 64 -1.30 11.31 -8.47
C ILE A 64 -1.33 11.87 -7.05
N ASP A 65 -0.23 11.68 -6.35
CA ASP A 65 0.05 12.35 -5.07
C ASP A 65 0.69 13.74 -5.29
N SER A 66 1.18 14.37 -4.21
CA SER A 66 1.83 15.68 -4.24
C SER A 66 3.19 15.69 -4.94
N ASP A 67 3.77 14.55 -5.17
CA ASP A 67 5.10 14.34 -5.74
C ASP A 67 5.05 13.93 -7.24
N GLY A 68 3.85 13.91 -7.83
CA GLY A 68 3.62 13.52 -9.21
C GLY A 68 3.53 12.02 -9.44
N CYS A 69 3.47 11.22 -8.37
CA CYS A 69 3.50 9.77 -8.47
C CYS A 69 2.09 9.15 -8.44
N SER A 70 1.82 8.25 -9.36
CA SER A 70 0.64 7.39 -9.31
C SER A 70 0.93 6.10 -8.51
N THR A 71 -0.11 5.44 -8.04
CA THR A 71 0.02 4.16 -7.30
C THR A 71 0.71 3.07 -8.12
N SER A 72 0.67 3.16 -9.46
CA SER A 72 1.40 2.25 -10.34
C SER A 72 2.91 2.52 -10.44
N GLN A 73 3.38 3.60 -9.82
CA GLN A 73 4.81 4.00 -9.79
C GLN A 73 5.38 3.94 -8.39
N ILE A 74 4.52 3.84 -7.37
CA ILE A 74 4.91 3.78 -5.95
C ILE A 74 4.93 2.32 -5.52
N ASP A 75 5.93 1.97 -4.72
CA ASP A 75 6.06 0.73 -3.96
C ASP A 75 6.33 1.15 -2.51
N SER A 76 5.25 1.22 -1.71
CA SER A 76 5.28 1.85 -0.39
C SER A 76 6.04 1.07 0.65
N ASP A 77 6.10 -0.26 0.55
CA ASP A 77 6.80 -1.11 1.51
C ASP A 77 8.12 -1.70 0.95
N ASN A 78 8.43 -1.39 -0.32
CA ASN A 78 9.66 -1.79 -1.01
C ASN A 78 9.83 -3.32 -1.11
N ASP A 79 8.75 -4.01 -1.38
CA ASP A 79 8.76 -5.46 -1.61
C ASP A 79 8.96 -5.85 -3.09
N GLY A 80 8.89 -4.86 -3.99
CA GLY A 80 9.07 -5.00 -5.43
C GLY A 80 7.76 -5.10 -6.21
N VAL A 81 6.62 -4.90 -5.56
CA VAL A 81 5.29 -4.85 -6.16
C VAL A 81 4.68 -3.47 -5.91
N ASN A 82 4.21 -2.81 -6.96
CA ASN A 82 3.67 -1.46 -6.84
C ASN A 82 2.29 -1.46 -6.17
N ASP A 83 1.98 -0.36 -5.49
CA ASP A 83 0.76 -0.18 -4.66
C ASP A 83 -0.55 -0.46 -5.40
N ASP A 84 -0.60 -0.30 -6.73
CA ASP A 84 -1.82 -0.53 -7.52
C ASP A 84 -2.18 -2.02 -7.70
N ILE A 85 -1.19 -2.89 -7.55
CA ILE A 85 -1.35 -4.36 -7.68
C ILE A 85 -0.97 -5.10 -6.39
N ASP A 86 -0.39 -4.40 -5.41
CA ASP A 86 -0.05 -4.96 -4.12
C ASP A 86 -1.31 -5.19 -3.26
N ILE A 87 -1.53 -6.46 -2.87
CA ILE A 87 -2.64 -6.88 -2.00
C ILE A 87 -2.21 -6.94 -0.54
N CYS A 88 -0.90 -7.01 -0.30
CA CYS A 88 -0.31 -7.18 1.02
C CYS A 88 0.56 -5.98 1.43
N PRO A 89 -0.01 -4.77 1.55
CA PRO A 89 0.75 -3.60 1.94
C PRO A 89 1.38 -3.80 3.32
N ASN A 90 2.60 -3.40 3.49
CA ASN A 90 3.47 -3.60 4.65
C ASN A 90 4.14 -4.99 4.72
N THR A 91 4.51 -5.53 3.60
CA THR A 91 5.41 -6.68 3.53
C THR A 91 6.79 -6.28 4.04
N PHE A 92 7.45 -7.15 4.78
CA PHE A 92 8.79 -6.89 5.30
C PHE A 92 9.79 -6.76 4.17
N VAL A 93 10.55 -5.65 4.15
CA VAL A 93 11.62 -5.39 3.17
C VAL A 93 12.55 -6.60 3.05
N GLY A 94 12.74 -7.07 1.81
CA GLY A 94 13.59 -8.21 1.53
C GLY A 94 12.94 -9.58 1.68
N SER A 95 11.63 -9.64 2.00
CA SER A 95 10.86 -10.88 1.91
C SER A 95 10.77 -11.34 0.45
N GLN A 96 10.67 -12.65 0.25
CA GLN A 96 10.25 -13.16 -1.05
C GLN A 96 8.73 -13.06 -1.15
N VAL A 97 8.24 -12.35 -2.16
CA VAL A 97 6.81 -12.14 -2.37
C VAL A 97 6.34 -12.80 -3.67
N ASP A 98 5.06 -13.04 -3.76
CA ASP A 98 4.43 -13.45 -5.01
C ASP A 98 4.10 -12.21 -5.89
N SER A 99 3.42 -12.42 -7.02
CA SER A 99 3.06 -11.34 -7.95
C SER A 99 2.08 -10.30 -7.39
N ASN A 100 1.54 -10.51 -6.20
CA ASN A 100 0.58 -9.66 -5.52
C ASN A 100 1.18 -8.98 -4.28
N GLY A 101 2.50 -9.02 -4.10
CA GLY A 101 3.17 -8.42 -2.96
C GLY A 101 3.09 -9.23 -1.66
N CYS A 102 2.55 -10.46 -1.70
CA CYS A 102 2.34 -11.24 -0.48
C CYS A 102 3.50 -12.18 -0.17
N ALA A 103 4.10 -12.02 1.00
CA ALA A 103 5.01 -13.01 1.54
C ALA A 103 4.25 -14.27 2.03
N PRO A 104 4.88 -15.45 2.08
CA PRO A 104 4.25 -16.67 2.60
C PRO A 104 3.68 -16.53 4.03
N SER A 105 4.25 -15.63 4.82
CA SER A 105 3.78 -15.33 6.18
C SER A 105 2.51 -14.47 6.25
N GLN A 106 2.07 -13.90 5.13
CA GLN A 106 0.88 -13.05 5.03
C GLN A 106 -0.25 -13.73 4.26
N LYS A 107 0.08 -14.81 3.55
CA LYS A 107 -0.84 -15.50 2.68
C LYS A 107 -1.75 -16.44 3.47
N ASP A 108 -3.05 -16.36 3.21
CA ASP A 108 -4.08 -17.26 3.70
C ASP A 108 -4.88 -17.74 2.47
N SER A 109 -4.51 -18.92 1.97
CA SER A 109 -4.94 -19.40 0.65
C SER A 109 -6.40 -19.86 0.61
N ASP A 110 -6.95 -20.36 1.72
CA ASP A 110 -8.33 -20.83 1.81
C ASP A 110 -9.24 -19.86 2.58
N SER A 111 -8.65 -18.78 3.11
CA SER A 111 -9.38 -17.70 3.81
C SER A 111 -10.11 -18.17 5.06
N ASP A 112 -9.49 -19.07 5.81
CA ASP A 112 -10.01 -19.56 7.08
C ASP A 112 -9.59 -18.73 8.30
N GLY A 113 -8.66 -17.77 8.09
CA GLY A 113 -8.12 -16.86 9.12
C GLY A 113 -6.79 -17.31 9.70
N VAL A 114 -6.22 -18.41 9.21
CA VAL A 114 -4.88 -18.89 9.57
C VAL A 114 -3.98 -18.81 8.34
N VAL A 115 -2.88 -18.10 8.43
CA VAL A 115 -1.97 -17.93 7.29
C VAL A 115 -1.29 -19.24 6.91
N ASP A 116 -1.01 -19.44 5.61
CA ASP A 116 -0.46 -20.68 5.03
C ASP A 116 0.74 -21.25 5.80
N SER A 117 1.56 -20.40 6.39
CA SER A 117 2.76 -20.82 7.13
C SER A 117 2.46 -21.49 8.48
N PHE A 118 1.27 -21.27 9.03
CA PHE A 118 0.79 -21.88 10.29
C PHE A 118 -0.38 -22.82 10.07
N ASP A 119 -0.96 -22.80 8.86
CA ASP A 119 -2.10 -23.63 8.52
C ASP A 119 -1.66 -25.09 8.25
N GLN A 120 -2.25 -26.03 9.00
CA GLN A 120 -2.06 -27.47 8.85
C GLN A 120 -3.15 -28.13 8.01
N CYS A 121 -4.22 -27.42 7.73
CA CYS A 121 -5.39 -27.89 6.99
C CYS A 121 -5.69 -27.00 5.77
N PRO A 122 -4.75 -26.87 4.81
CA PRO A 122 -4.94 -26.02 3.65
C PRO A 122 -6.11 -26.54 2.80
N ASN A 123 -7.12 -25.78 2.61
CA ASN A 123 -8.41 -26.01 1.96
C ASN A 123 -9.56 -26.24 2.93
N THR A 124 -9.52 -25.61 4.09
CA THR A 124 -10.67 -25.55 4.98
C THR A 124 -11.82 -24.80 4.29
N PRO A 125 -13.06 -25.35 4.28
CA PRO A 125 -14.17 -24.69 3.62
C PRO A 125 -14.48 -23.32 4.22
N PHE A 126 -14.76 -22.34 3.37
CA PHE A 126 -15.15 -21.00 3.78
C PHE A 126 -16.25 -21.01 4.86
N ASN A 127 -16.13 -20.15 5.88
CA ASN A 127 -16.98 -20.10 7.07
C ASN A 127 -16.92 -21.30 8.02
N THR A 128 -15.94 -22.16 7.92
CA THR A 128 -15.69 -23.18 8.94
C THR A 128 -15.06 -22.51 10.17
N VAL A 129 -15.48 -22.93 11.36
CA VAL A 129 -14.82 -22.49 12.61
C VAL A 129 -13.58 -23.36 12.79
N VAL A 130 -12.41 -22.75 12.68
CA VAL A 130 -11.12 -23.44 12.78
C VAL A 130 -10.45 -23.22 14.13
N ASP A 131 -9.53 -24.08 14.45
CA ASP A 131 -8.61 -23.90 15.58
C ASP A 131 -7.39 -23.04 15.17
N SER A 132 -6.43 -22.87 16.05
CA SER A 132 -5.22 -22.04 15.79
C SER A 132 -4.27 -22.61 14.74
N THR A 133 -4.57 -23.79 14.18
CA THR A 133 -3.80 -24.46 13.14
C THR A 133 -4.56 -24.55 11.81
N GLY A 134 -5.68 -23.82 11.66
CA GLY A 134 -6.49 -23.84 10.44
C GLY A 134 -7.39 -25.08 10.29
N CYS A 135 -7.43 -25.96 11.27
CA CYS A 135 -8.23 -27.18 11.18
C CYS A 135 -9.61 -27.03 11.81
N ASP A 136 -10.63 -27.65 11.18
CA ASP A 136 -12.01 -27.65 11.65
C ASP A 136 -12.10 -28.04 13.13
N SER A 137 -12.45 -27.08 13.98
CA SER A 137 -12.58 -27.27 15.43
C SER A 137 -13.78 -28.12 15.84
N SER A 138 -14.76 -28.35 14.92
CA SER A 138 -15.90 -29.21 15.15
C SER A 138 -15.55 -30.70 15.05
N SER A 139 -14.36 -31.03 14.49
CA SER A 139 -13.89 -32.39 14.30
C SER A 139 -13.11 -32.96 15.49
N SER A 140 -12.93 -32.21 16.58
CA SER A 140 -12.21 -32.65 17.79
C SER A 140 -13.02 -33.65 18.66
N GLY A 141 -13.80 -34.50 18.03
CA GLY A 141 -14.66 -35.46 18.75
C GLY A 141 -14.97 -36.73 17.98
N SER A 142 -13.95 -37.42 17.42
CA SER A 142 -14.13 -38.84 17.07
C SER A 142 -12.80 -39.55 16.82
N SER A 143 -12.07 -39.80 17.88
CA SER A 143 -11.15 -40.94 17.87
C SER A 143 -12.02 -42.18 18.08
N ASN A 144 -12.28 -42.92 17.00
CA ASN A 144 -12.86 -44.26 17.07
C ASN A 144 -11.94 -45.17 17.85
N GLY A 145 -12.20 -45.31 19.12
CA GLY A 145 -11.73 -46.39 19.97
C GLY A 145 -12.92 -47.23 20.39
N THR A 146 -13.16 -48.33 19.69
CA THR A 146 -14.06 -49.39 20.08
C THR A 146 -13.65 -49.94 21.42
N THR A 147 -14.35 -49.66 22.50
CA THR A 147 -14.53 -50.59 23.64
C THR A 147 -15.83 -50.25 24.32
N ASN A 148 -16.73 -51.27 24.33
CA ASN A 148 -17.90 -51.29 25.18
C ASN A 148 -17.47 -51.17 26.64
N ASP A 149 -18.08 -50.23 27.36
CA ASP A 149 -18.49 -50.48 28.73
C ASP A 149 -19.50 -49.42 29.16
N SER A 150 -20.62 -49.93 29.61
CA SER A 150 -21.66 -49.21 30.31
C SER A 150 -21.13 -48.76 31.66
N ASP A 151 -21.28 -47.47 31.97
CA ASP A 151 -21.71 -47.09 33.32
C ASP A 151 -22.09 -45.60 33.37
N SER A 152 -23.26 -45.39 33.86
CA SER A 152 -23.84 -44.13 34.30
C SER A 152 -23.04 -43.54 35.45
N ASP A 153 -22.77 -42.23 35.41
CA ASP A 153 -23.00 -41.36 36.57
C ASP A 153 -22.65 -39.89 36.27
N GLY A 154 -23.60 -39.09 36.46
CA GLY A 154 -23.75 -37.80 37.12
C GLY A 154 -22.70 -36.69 36.95
N LEU A 155 -23.19 -35.55 36.39
CA LEU A 155 -22.72 -34.15 36.41
C LEU A 155 -21.99 -33.70 37.71
N PRO A 156 -21.16 -32.62 37.68
CA PRO A 156 -21.77 -31.27 37.62
C PRO A 156 -21.02 -30.23 36.74
N GLY A 157 -21.83 -29.28 36.29
CA GLY A 157 -21.47 -28.18 35.48
C GLY A 157 -20.40 -27.25 36.01
N PHE A 158 -19.59 -26.75 35.07
CA PHE A 158 -18.79 -25.55 35.28
C PHE A 158 -19.41 -24.39 34.51
N GLN A 159 -20.01 -23.49 35.25
CA GLN A 159 -20.32 -22.16 34.79
C GLN A 159 -18.98 -21.37 34.65
N VAL A 160 -18.55 -21.09 33.46
CA VAL A 160 -17.48 -20.14 33.22
C VAL A 160 -18.10 -18.75 33.15
N SER A 161 -17.81 -17.98 34.18
CA SER A 161 -18.26 -16.61 34.39
C SER A 161 -17.76 -15.66 33.29
N LEU A 162 -18.69 -15.07 32.56
CA LEU A 162 -18.54 -13.97 31.60
C LEU A 162 -18.21 -12.68 32.34
N LEU A 163 -16.96 -12.44 32.75
CA LEU A 163 -16.54 -11.17 33.39
C LEU A 163 -15.09 -10.76 33.10
N ILE A 164 -14.58 -10.82 31.89
CA ILE A 164 -13.27 -10.20 31.54
C ILE A 164 -13.28 -9.52 30.15
N VAL A 165 -14.35 -8.89 29.72
CA VAL A 165 -14.33 -8.07 28.48
C VAL A 165 -14.67 -6.60 28.71
N SER A 166 -14.83 -6.17 29.95
CA SER A 166 -15.27 -4.78 30.26
C SER A 166 -14.19 -3.82 30.71
N MET A 167 -12.90 -4.16 30.71
CA MET A 167 -11.84 -3.27 31.24
C MET A 167 -10.84 -2.73 30.21
N ILE A 168 -10.98 -2.96 28.91
CA ILE A 168 -10.03 -2.46 27.90
C ILE A 168 -10.55 -1.23 27.14
N PHE A 169 -11.84 -0.92 27.23
CA PHE A 169 -12.41 0.27 26.54
C PHE A 169 -12.37 1.58 27.32
N ALA A 170 -11.96 1.59 28.59
CA ALA A 170 -11.93 2.80 29.40
C ALA A 170 -10.58 3.58 29.38
N ALA A 171 -9.52 3.03 28.82
CA ALA A 171 -8.19 3.67 28.83
C ALA A 171 -7.87 4.54 27.61
N ILE A 172 -8.70 4.54 26.57
CA ILE A 172 -8.40 5.28 25.31
C ILE A 172 -9.10 6.67 25.25
N ILE A 173 -9.98 6.99 26.17
CA ILE A 173 -10.76 8.25 26.13
C ILE A 173 -10.11 9.39 26.98
N ILE A 174 -9.10 9.13 27.78
CA ILE A 174 -8.49 10.14 28.68
C ILE A 174 -7.24 10.81 28.12
N SER A 175 -6.69 10.37 26.98
CA SER A 175 -5.47 10.96 26.40
C SER A 175 -5.70 11.94 25.24
N LYS A 176 -6.87 12.54 25.11
CA LYS A 176 -7.15 13.55 24.09
C LYS A 176 -7.83 14.79 24.63
N ARG A 177 -7.32 15.30 25.77
CA ARG A 177 -7.70 16.62 26.28
C ARG A 177 -6.57 17.19 27.14
N ASP A 178 -5.54 17.71 26.44
CA ASP A 178 -4.75 18.88 26.83
C ASP A 178 -4.09 19.42 25.55
#